data_9214d0bb3f1e0d5a7b49dd8c3da24b71
#
_entry.id   9214d0bb3f1e0d5a7b49dd8c3da24b71
#
_cell.length_a   1.000
_cell.length_b   1.000
_cell.length_c   1.000
_cell.angle_alpha   90.00
_cell.angle_beta   90.00
_cell.angle_gamma   90.00
#
_symmetry.space_group_name_H-M   'P 1'
#
loop_
_entity.id
_entity.type
_entity.pdbx_description
1 polymer ?
#
loop_
_entity_poly.entity_id
_entity_poly.type
_entity_poly.pdbx_seq_one_letter_code
_entity_poly.pdbx_strand_id
1 'polypeptide(L)'
;MLDRSSRIHESILQSQQAPHADESASDWELVLRETNHRMKNTLTLLGVSVRREFARGGANGLSQAVDRIERRVAAFARLYQILSGDAEHQVLAVADFFASLCGALSEAILEPTGIRCEAMIDGGTLPAAQCHRLGLMVTELVTNAARHAFPGGRAGQIRVEALKRNGNWYCTVADNGIGAGGSLQGTGGRILERLAQSIGAEIHGDSGRLGTSVTIVAPAWTKDHTGRSP
;
A
#
# COMPACT_ATOMS: atom_id res chain seq x y z
N MET A 1 24.80 -52.02 -24.46
CA MET A 1 25.18 -50.66 -24.94
C MET A 1 23.88 -49.87 -25.14
N LEU A 2 23.34 -49.32 -24.10
CA LEU A 2 22.09 -48.56 -24.15
C LEU A 2 22.43 -47.09 -24.21
N ASP A 3 21.85 -46.47 -25.19
CA ASP A 3 22.06 -45.20 -25.82
C ASP A 3 22.15 -43.99 -24.85
N ARG A 4 23.25 -43.25 -24.96
CA ARG A 4 23.48 -41.99 -24.26
C ARG A 4 22.44 -40.91 -24.60
N SER A 5 21.78 -41.00 -25.73
CA SER A 5 20.75 -40.04 -26.19
C SER A 5 19.47 -40.08 -25.35
N SER A 6 19.08 -41.25 -24.85
CA SER A 6 17.86 -41.41 -24.03
C SER A 6 17.97 -40.74 -22.63
N ARG A 7 19.18 -40.75 -22.04
CA ARG A 7 19.41 -40.11 -20.73
C ARG A 7 19.45 -38.57 -20.79
N ILE A 8 19.87 -38.02 -21.92
CA ILE A 8 19.89 -36.57 -22.13
C ILE A 8 18.46 -36.07 -22.36
N HIS A 9 17.61 -36.85 -23.02
CA HIS A 9 16.20 -36.48 -23.23
C HIS A 9 15.38 -36.53 -21.92
N GLU A 10 15.59 -37.49 -21.05
CA GLU A 10 14.96 -37.55 -19.74
C GLU A 10 15.44 -36.46 -18.80
N SER A 11 16.71 -36.05 -18.84
CA SER A 11 17.25 -34.96 -18.05
C SER A 11 16.70 -33.60 -18.49
N ILE A 12 16.42 -33.38 -19.78
CA ILE A 12 15.82 -32.16 -20.31
C ILE A 12 14.33 -32.07 -19.98
N LEU A 13 13.62 -33.20 -19.97
CA LEU A 13 12.20 -33.26 -19.59
C LEU A 13 11.97 -33.07 -18.08
N GLN A 14 12.92 -33.50 -17.24
CA GLN A 14 12.86 -33.25 -15.79
C GLN A 14 13.23 -31.82 -15.37
N SER A 15 13.94 -31.09 -16.21
CA SER A 15 14.27 -29.66 -15.96
C SER A 15 13.16 -28.69 -16.42
N GLN A 16 12.09 -29.16 -17.04
CA GLN A 16 10.95 -28.34 -17.47
C GLN A 16 9.69 -28.51 -16.61
N GLN A 17 9.74 -29.27 -15.51
CA GLN A 17 8.64 -29.37 -14.55
C GLN A 17 8.80 -28.39 -13.39
N ALA A 18 8.22 -27.21 -13.60
CA ALA A 18 7.53 -26.30 -12.65
C ALA A 18 8.19 -25.95 -11.31
N PRO A 19 8.58 -24.69 -11.15
CA PRO A 19 8.47 -23.99 -9.86
C PRO A 19 7.33 -22.94 -9.81
N HIS A 20 6.43 -22.84 -10.78
CA HIS A 20 5.48 -21.70 -10.81
C HIS A 20 4.21 -21.86 -9.96
N ALA A 21 3.86 -23.06 -9.49
CA ALA A 21 2.66 -23.25 -8.66
C ALA A 21 2.90 -22.95 -7.17
N ASP A 22 4.13 -23.11 -6.70
CA ASP A 22 4.47 -22.93 -5.27
C ASP A 22 4.80 -21.47 -4.93
N GLU A 23 5.36 -20.72 -5.88
CA GLU A 23 5.61 -19.27 -5.72
C GLU A 23 4.32 -18.44 -5.68
N SER A 24 3.33 -18.79 -6.52
CA SER A 24 2.04 -18.09 -6.53
C SER A 24 1.22 -18.32 -5.26
N ALA A 25 1.28 -19.53 -4.68
CA ALA A 25 0.65 -19.83 -3.39
C ALA A 25 1.32 -19.08 -2.24
N SER A 26 2.64 -18.95 -2.26
CA SER A 26 3.42 -18.17 -1.28
C SER A 26 3.10 -16.67 -1.35
N ASP A 27 2.96 -16.11 -2.55
CA ASP A 27 2.59 -14.71 -2.76
C ASP A 27 1.17 -14.41 -2.29
N TRP A 28 0.22 -15.32 -2.53
CA TRP A 28 -1.16 -15.18 -2.08
C TRP A 28 -1.30 -15.28 -0.56
N GLU A 29 -0.59 -16.20 0.09
CA GLU A 29 -0.53 -16.27 1.56
C GLU A 29 0.05 -14.99 2.17
N LEU A 30 1.03 -14.38 1.51
CA LEU A 30 1.61 -13.12 1.93
C LEU A 30 0.61 -11.98 1.84
N VAL A 31 -0.12 -11.87 0.72
CA VAL A 31 -1.17 -10.86 0.52
C VAL A 31 -2.29 -11.03 1.55
N LEU A 32 -2.73 -12.27 1.81
CA LEU A 32 -3.74 -12.55 2.84
C LEU A 32 -3.25 -12.20 4.24
N ARG A 33 -2.02 -12.55 4.60
CA ARG A 33 -1.43 -12.23 5.91
C ARG A 33 -1.31 -10.72 6.08
N GLU A 34 -0.90 -10.03 5.04
CA GLU A 34 -0.80 -8.58 5.02
C GLU A 34 -2.17 -7.92 5.14
N THR A 35 -3.15 -8.36 4.37
CA THR A 35 -4.52 -7.86 4.44
C THR A 35 -5.09 -8.05 5.85
N ASN A 36 -4.87 -9.20 6.48
CA ASN A 36 -5.28 -9.48 7.85
C ASN A 36 -4.55 -8.59 8.87
N HIS A 37 -3.25 -8.37 8.72
CA HIS A 37 -2.48 -7.48 9.58
C HIS A 37 -2.97 -6.02 9.47
N ARG A 38 -3.27 -5.56 8.27
CA ARG A 38 -3.83 -4.22 8.01
C ARG A 38 -5.23 -4.08 8.56
N MET A 39 -6.09 -5.06 8.36
CA MET A 39 -7.44 -5.06 8.93
C MET A 39 -7.37 -4.95 10.45
N LYS A 40 -6.47 -5.70 11.12
CA LYS A 40 -6.24 -5.60 12.56
C LYS A 40 -5.75 -4.20 12.98
N ASN A 41 -4.81 -3.61 12.24
CA ASN A 41 -4.29 -2.26 12.49
C ASN A 41 -5.40 -1.21 12.30
N THR A 42 -6.17 -1.32 11.24
CA THR A 42 -7.32 -0.48 10.91
C THR A 42 -8.41 -0.56 11.96
N LEU A 43 -8.79 -1.76 12.40
CA LEU A 43 -9.77 -1.98 13.46
C LEU A 43 -9.28 -1.41 14.81
N THR A 44 -7.98 -1.48 15.09
CA THR A 44 -7.38 -0.87 16.28
C THR A 44 -7.52 0.65 16.25
N LEU A 45 -7.23 1.28 15.12
CA LEU A 45 -7.40 2.73 14.93
C LEU A 45 -8.87 3.14 15.02
N LEU A 46 -9.79 2.35 14.46
CA LEU A 46 -11.22 2.58 14.59
C LEU A 46 -11.64 2.51 16.07
N GLY A 47 -11.20 1.49 16.82
CA GLY A 47 -11.50 1.35 18.25
C GLY A 47 -10.97 2.51 19.11
N VAL A 48 -9.78 3.04 18.81
CA VAL A 48 -9.23 4.24 19.46
C VAL A 48 -10.09 5.47 19.16
N SER A 49 -10.53 5.60 17.92
CA SER A 49 -11.36 6.72 17.47
C SER A 49 -12.74 6.73 18.09
N VAL A 50 -13.40 5.58 18.15
CA VAL A 50 -14.71 5.41 18.79
C VAL A 50 -14.62 5.83 20.25
N ARG A 51 -13.61 5.35 21.00
CA ARG A 51 -13.38 5.74 22.39
C ARG A 51 -13.15 7.25 22.53
N ARG A 52 -12.42 7.88 21.61
CA ARG A 52 -12.16 9.31 21.63
C ARG A 52 -13.42 10.14 21.39
N GLU A 53 -14.31 9.69 20.51
CA GLU A 53 -15.59 10.33 20.24
C GLU A 53 -16.54 10.21 21.45
N PHE A 54 -16.64 9.06 22.07
CA PHE A 54 -17.43 8.88 23.30
C PHE A 54 -16.91 9.73 24.46
N ALA A 55 -15.59 9.90 24.59
CA ALA A 55 -14.99 10.73 25.64
C ALA A 55 -15.25 12.24 25.43
N ARG A 56 -15.53 12.67 24.20
CA ARG A 56 -15.81 14.08 23.83
C ARG A 56 -17.30 14.43 23.86
N GLY A 57 -18.19 13.41 23.77
CA GLY A 57 -19.64 13.58 23.64
C GLY A 57 -20.31 13.70 24.98
N GLY A 58 -20.77 14.92 25.39
CA GLY A 58 -21.87 15.06 26.34
C GLY A 58 -23.18 14.54 25.74
N ALA A 59 -24.26 14.49 26.54
CA ALA A 59 -25.56 13.88 26.17
C ALA A 59 -26.16 14.37 24.82
N ASN A 60 -25.85 15.58 24.37
CA ASN A 60 -26.31 16.13 23.08
C ASN A 60 -25.36 15.81 21.90
N GLY A 61 -24.22 15.17 22.14
CA GLY A 61 -23.22 14.82 21.12
C GLY A 61 -23.32 13.40 20.58
N LEU A 62 -24.21 12.56 21.15
CA LEU A 62 -24.26 11.13 20.81
C LEU A 62 -24.63 10.89 19.34
N SER A 63 -25.65 11.57 18.81
CA SER A 63 -26.03 11.44 17.40
C SER A 63 -24.90 11.83 16.46
N GLN A 64 -24.24 12.96 16.71
CA GLN A 64 -23.10 13.41 15.93
C GLN A 64 -21.88 12.46 16.04
N ALA A 65 -21.70 11.84 17.21
CA ALA A 65 -20.65 10.83 17.39
C ALA A 65 -20.95 9.57 16.56
N VAL A 66 -22.21 9.12 16.56
CA VAL A 66 -22.65 7.98 15.72
C VAL A 66 -22.42 8.29 14.23
N ASP A 67 -22.89 9.45 13.75
CA ASP A 67 -22.72 9.83 12.33
C ASP A 67 -21.22 9.89 11.92
N ARG A 68 -20.33 10.35 12.82
CA ARG A 68 -18.88 10.33 12.57
C ARG A 68 -18.31 8.92 12.52
N ILE A 69 -18.79 8.03 13.39
CA ILE A 69 -18.36 6.62 13.40
C ILE A 69 -18.83 5.92 12.12
N GLU A 70 -20.09 6.11 11.72
CA GLU A 70 -20.63 5.52 10.49
C GLU A 70 -19.87 5.95 9.24
N ARG A 71 -19.61 7.26 9.09
CA ARG A 71 -18.79 7.76 7.98
C ARG A 71 -17.39 7.13 7.96
N ARG A 72 -16.81 6.93 9.11
CA ARG A 72 -15.49 6.34 9.25
C ARG A 72 -15.46 4.86 8.89
N VAL A 73 -16.46 4.10 9.35
CA VAL A 73 -16.63 2.70 8.95
C VAL A 73 -16.80 2.58 7.45
N ALA A 74 -17.61 3.45 6.84
CA ALA A 74 -17.79 3.50 5.39
C ALA A 74 -16.48 3.85 4.65
N ALA A 75 -15.69 4.78 5.17
CA ALA A 75 -14.38 5.12 4.58
C ALA A 75 -13.40 3.94 4.65
N PHE A 76 -13.37 3.18 5.75
CA PHE A 76 -12.57 1.96 5.85
C PHE A 76 -13.05 0.87 4.90
N ALA A 77 -14.36 0.70 4.74
CA ALA A 77 -14.91 -0.24 3.76
C ALA A 77 -14.48 0.12 2.33
N ARG A 78 -14.55 1.41 1.96
CA ARG A 78 -14.05 1.90 0.66
C ARG A 78 -12.55 1.65 0.49
N LEU A 79 -11.74 1.94 1.51
CA LEU A 79 -10.30 1.68 1.49
C LEU A 79 -10.01 0.19 1.22
N TYR A 80 -10.73 -0.69 1.91
CA TYR A 80 -10.62 -2.13 1.69
C TYR A 80 -10.99 -2.54 0.26
N GLN A 81 -12.10 -2.01 -0.28
CA GLN A 81 -12.54 -2.29 -1.65
C GLN A 81 -11.51 -1.84 -2.69
N ILE A 82 -10.91 -0.65 -2.52
CA ILE A 82 -9.86 -0.13 -3.41
C ILE A 82 -8.65 -1.05 -3.42
N LEU A 83 -8.27 -1.61 -2.28
CA LEU A 83 -7.07 -2.44 -2.12
C LEU A 83 -7.29 -3.92 -2.43
N SER A 84 -8.54 -4.41 -2.42
CA SER A 84 -8.91 -5.84 -2.58
C SER A 84 -9.48 -6.15 -3.96
N GLY A 85 -9.51 -5.20 -4.89
CA GLY A 85 -10.14 -5.39 -6.20
C GLY A 85 -9.59 -6.59 -6.95
N ASP A 86 -10.48 -7.47 -7.42
CA ASP A 86 -10.17 -8.58 -8.33
C ASP A 86 -9.77 -8.02 -9.70
N ALA A 87 -8.49 -8.14 -10.03
CA ALA A 87 -8.00 -7.41 -11.19
C ALA A 87 -6.87 -8.11 -11.95
N GLU A 88 -6.90 -9.43 -12.05
CA GLU A 88 -5.80 -10.17 -12.71
C GLU A 88 -5.51 -9.73 -14.15
N HIS A 89 -6.43 -9.06 -14.85
CA HIS A 89 -6.24 -8.66 -16.25
C HIS A 89 -6.65 -7.20 -16.55
N GLN A 90 -6.96 -6.39 -15.52
CA GLN A 90 -7.41 -5.01 -15.71
C GLN A 90 -6.25 -4.03 -15.66
N VAL A 91 -6.40 -2.96 -16.42
CA VAL A 91 -5.51 -1.79 -16.40
C VAL A 91 -6.27 -0.64 -15.76
N LEU A 92 -5.70 -0.04 -14.74
CA LEU A 92 -6.32 1.07 -13.99
C LEU A 92 -5.68 2.41 -14.36
N ALA A 93 -6.49 3.46 -14.36
CA ALA A 93 -6.01 4.82 -14.39
C ALA A 93 -5.37 5.16 -13.03
N VAL A 94 -4.08 5.49 -13.03
CA VAL A 94 -3.29 5.73 -11.81
C VAL A 94 -3.85 6.91 -11.04
N ALA A 95 -4.24 7.98 -11.74
CA ALA A 95 -4.81 9.17 -11.13
C ALA A 95 -6.10 8.86 -10.34
N ASP A 96 -7.03 8.11 -10.94
CA ASP A 96 -8.31 7.77 -10.31
C ASP A 96 -8.10 6.83 -9.11
N PHE A 97 -7.22 5.84 -9.26
CA PHE A 97 -6.89 4.89 -8.21
C PHE A 97 -6.31 5.61 -6.98
N PHE A 98 -5.25 6.40 -7.15
CA PHE A 98 -4.59 7.07 -6.05
C PHE A 98 -5.41 8.23 -5.46
N ALA A 99 -6.21 8.95 -6.26
CA ALA A 99 -7.14 9.95 -5.75
C ALA A 99 -8.19 9.31 -4.81
N SER A 100 -8.77 8.17 -5.23
CA SER A 100 -9.72 7.40 -4.42
C SER A 100 -9.07 6.86 -3.15
N LEU A 101 -7.84 6.34 -3.25
CA LEU A 101 -7.06 5.83 -2.11
C LEU A 101 -6.77 6.93 -1.09
N CYS A 102 -6.24 8.08 -1.54
CA CYS A 102 -5.91 9.20 -0.67
C CYS A 102 -7.15 9.79 -0.01
N GLY A 103 -8.27 9.89 -0.72
CA GLY A 103 -9.56 10.30 -0.17
C GLY A 103 -10.02 9.37 0.96
N ALA A 104 -10.01 8.06 0.72
CA ALA A 104 -10.39 7.07 1.74
C ALA A 104 -9.43 7.08 2.96
N LEU A 105 -8.12 7.24 2.75
CA LEU A 105 -7.13 7.38 3.82
C LEU A 105 -7.34 8.65 4.62
N SER A 106 -7.64 9.77 3.96
CA SER A 106 -7.93 11.05 4.61
C SER A 106 -9.12 10.90 5.55
N GLU A 107 -10.27 10.48 5.05
CA GLU A 107 -11.50 10.34 5.84
C GLU A 107 -11.37 9.31 6.97
N ALA A 108 -10.77 8.14 6.68
CA ALA A 108 -10.68 7.06 7.64
C ALA A 108 -9.65 7.31 8.76
N ILE A 109 -8.49 7.91 8.43
CA ILE A 109 -7.32 7.91 9.30
C ILE A 109 -6.85 9.32 9.66
N LEU A 110 -6.73 10.23 8.67
CA LEU A 110 -5.97 11.46 8.86
C LEU A 110 -6.81 12.60 9.43
N GLU A 111 -7.97 12.90 8.87
CA GLU A 111 -8.85 13.98 9.33
C GLU A 111 -9.18 13.92 10.82
N PRO A 112 -9.50 12.74 11.38
CA PRO A 112 -9.79 12.62 12.80
C PRO A 112 -8.60 12.92 13.72
N THR A 113 -7.38 12.91 13.18
CA THR A 113 -6.15 13.24 13.91
C THR A 113 -5.67 14.67 13.64
N GLY A 114 -6.37 15.42 12.76
CA GLY A 114 -5.98 16.77 12.38
C GLY A 114 -4.82 16.81 11.38
N ILE A 115 -4.56 15.70 10.68
CA ILE A 115 -3.52 15.59 9.66
C ILE A 115 -4.17 15.81 8.30
N ARG A 116 -3.58 16.64 7.45
CA ARG A 116 -4.04 16.87 6.07
C ARG A 116 -3.31 15.93 5.11
N CYS A 117 -4.02 15.45 4.10
CA CYS A 117 -3.46 14.71 2.99
C CYS A 117 -3.43 15.60 1.73
N GLU A 118 -2.28 15.68 1.08
CA GLU A 118 -2.16 16.27 -0.25
C GLU A 118 -1.75 15.19 -1.24
N ALA A 119 -2.41 15.16 -2.41
CA ALA A 119 -2.10 14.19 -3.46
C ALA A 119 -1.66 14.91 -4.74
N MET A 120 -0.55 14.48 -5.34
CA MET A 120 -0.06 14.94 -6.64
C MET A 120 0.19 13.72 -7.51
N ILE A 121 -0.69 13.49 -8.48
CA ILE A 121 -0.73 12.24 -9.24
C ILE A 121 -0.68 12.53 -10.74
N ASP A 122 0.31 11.97 -11.44
CA ASP A 122 0.39 12.03 -12.89
C ASP A 122 -0.65 11.11 -13.54
N GLY A 123 -1.07 11.51 -14.75
CA GLY A 123 -1.88 10.66 -15.62
C GLY A 123 -1.08 9.47 -16.15
N GLY A 124 -1.79 8.37 -16.39
CA GLY A 124 -1.23 7.15 -16.95
C GLY A 124 -1.96 5.92 -16.45
N THR A 125 -1.50 4.76 -16.90
CA THR A 125 -2.13 3.49 -16.57
C THR A 125 -1.11 2.48 -16.07
N LEU A 126 -1.55 1.59 -15.18
CA LEU A 126 -0.79 0.45 -14.66
C LEU A 126 -1.70 -0.79 -14.59
N PRO A 127 -1.13 -2.00 -14.65
CA PRO A 127 -1.87 -3.22 -14.30
C PRO A 127 -2.46 -3.07 -12.89
N ALA A 128 -3.68 -3.52 -12.71
CA ALA A 128 -4.38 -3.39 -11.44
C ALA A 128 -3.61 -4.07 -10.29
N ALA A 129 -3.01 -5.24 -10.53
CA ALA A 129 -2.15 -5.90 -9.56
C ALA A 129 -0.99 -5.00 -9.07
N GLN A 130 -0.37 -4.24 -9.97
CA GLN A 130 0.70 -3.29 -9.61
C GLN A 130 0.14 -2.08 -8.87
N CYS A 131 -1.01 -1.53 -9.30
CA CYS A 131 -1.71 -0.45 -8.57
C CYS A 131 -2.05 -0.87 -7.14
N HIS A 132 -2.61 -2.07 -6.95
CA HIS A 132 -2.97 -2.57 -5.63
C HIS A 132 -1.76 -2.74 -4.73
N ARG A 133 -0.64 -3.30 -5.22
CA ARG A 133 0.60 -3.44 -4.44
C ARG A 133 1.20 -2.08 -4.07
N LEU A 134 1.25 -1.14 -5.00
CA LEU A 134 1.65 0.24 -4.72
C LEU A 134 0.71 0.91 -3.70
N GLY A 135 -0.60 0.75 -3.87
CA GLY A 135 -1.61 1.26 -2.94
C GLY A 135 -1.46 0.70 -1.53
N LEU A 136 -1.15 -0.58 -1.43
CA LEU A 136 -0.83 -1.24 -0.16
C LEU A 136 0.40 -0.60 0.50
N MET A 137 1.48 -0.40 -0.24
CA MET A 137 2.70 0.22 0.29
C MET A 137 2.45 1.67 0.72
N VAL A 138 1.74 2.47 -0.08
CA VAL A 138 1.37 3.84 0.26
C VAL A 138 0.50 3.87 1.52
N THR A 139 -0.46 2.96 1.66
CA THR A 139 -1.32 2.86 2.85
C THR A 139 -0.49 2.60 4.11
N GLU A 140 0.50 1.71 4.05
CA GLU A 140 1.39 1.43 5.18
C GLU A 140 2.22 2.66 5.56
N LEU A 141 2.80 3.34 4.57
CA LEU A 141 3.59 4.54 4.81
C LEU A 141 2.75 5.67 5.41
N VAL A 142 1.55 5.93 4.88
CA VAL A 142 0.61 6.93 5.42
C VAL A 142 0.18 6.59 6.84
N THR A 143 -0.13 5.32 7.11
CA THR A 143 -0.54 4.86 8.44
C THR A 143 0.60 4.98 9.45
N ASN A 144 1.83 4.67 9.05
CA ASN A 144 3.03 4.81 9.88
C ASN A 144 3.29 6.29 10.19
N ALA A 145 3.22 7.18 9.20
CA ALA A 145 3.35 8.60 9.40
C ALA A 145 2.27 9.14 10.37
N ALA A 146 1.00 8.75 10.18
CA ALA A 146 -0.09 9.16 11.06
C ALA A 146 0.10 8.73 12.53
N ARG A 147 0.74 7.56 12.76
CA ARG A 147 1.02 7.06 14.12
C ARG A 147 2.21 7.69 14.78
N HIS A 148 3.27 7.97 14.02
CA HIS A 148 4.59 8.21 14.58
C HIS A 148 5.11 9.63 14.34
N ALA A 149 4.71 10.27 13.24
CA ALA A 149 5.26 11.57 12.86
C ALA A 149 4.67 12.75 13.65
N PHE A 150 3.50 12.58 14.25
CA PHE A 150 2.74 13.68 14.89
C PHE A 150 2.38 13.39 16.36
N PRO A 151 3.36 13.24 17.25
CA PRO A 151 3.10 12.93 18.66
C PRO A 151 2.29 14.03 19.34
N GLY A 152 1.52 13.65 20.37
CA GLY A 152 0.71 14.61 21.16
C GLY A 152 -0.51 15.15 20.42
N GLY A 153 -0.87 14.66 19.24
CA GLY A 153 -1.97 15.20 18.43
C GLY A 153 -1.61 16.48 17.69
N ARG A 154 -0.33 16.72 17.43
CA ARG A 154 0.16 17.82 16.60
C ARG A 154 -0.49 17.75 15.22
N ALA A 155 -1.04 18.86 14.75
CA ALA A 155 -1.48 18.99 13.36
C ALA A 155 -0.28 18.85 12.40
N GLY A 156 -0.52 18.26 11.24
CA GLY A 156 0.52 18.05 10.25
C GLY A 156 -0.03 17.80 8.87
N GLN A 157 0.88 17.43 7.98
CA GLN A 157 0.59 17.19 6.58
C GLN A 157 1.34 15.96 6.11
N ILE A 158 0.65 15.11 5.35
CA ILE A 158 1.23 14.01 4.60
C ILE A 158 0.97 14.28 3.12
N ARG A 159 2.02 14.21 2.31
CA ARG A 159 1.95 14.35 0.86
C ARG A 159 2.18 12.99 0.21
N VAL A 160 1.30 12.65 -0.72
CA VAL A 160 1.39 11.45 -1.56
C VAL A 160 1.59 11.89 -3.00
N GLU A 161 2.67 11.46 -3.60
CA GLU A 161 2.97 11.73 -5.00
C GLU A 161 3.05 10.42 -5.77
N ALA A 162 2.48 10.37 -6.98
CA ALA A 162 2.72 9.30 -7.95
C ALA A 162 3.05 9.92 -9.31
N LEU A 163 4.33 10.04 -9.59
CA LEU A 163 4.86 10.75 -10.76
C LEU A 163 5.54 9.77 -11.73
N LYS A 164 5.30 9.95 -13.02
CA LYS A 164 5.92 9.14 -14.07
C LYS A 164 7.13 9.85 -14.65
N ARG A 165 8.32 9.24 -14.52
CA ARG A 165 9.59 9.80 -15.05
C ARG A 165 10.48 8.69 -15.61
N ASN A 166 11.07 8.92 -16.78
CA ASN A 166 12.07 8.03 -17.37
C ASN A 166 11.64 6.55 -17.45
N GLY A 167 10.36 6.29 -17.75
CA GLY A 167 9.86 4.92 -17.83
C GLY A 167 9.58 4.26 -16.47
N ASN A 168 9.65 4.99 -15.35
CA ASN A 168 9.36 4.49 -14.01
C ASN A 168 8.27 5.33 -13.34
N TRP A 169 7.57 4.71 -12.37
CA TRP A 169 6.68 5.39 -11.44
C TRP A 169 7.41 5.64 -10.12
N TYR A 170 7.38 6.89 -9.69
CA TYR A 170 7.89 7.35 -8.40
C TYR A 170 6.70 7.62 -7.47
N CYS A 171 6.44 6.69 -6.55
CA CYS A 171 5.39 6.87 -5.54
C CYS A 171 6.06 7.33 -4.24
N THR A 172 5.87 8.59 -3.86
CA THR A 172 6.49 9.18 -2.67
C THR A 172 5.43 9.47 -1.61
N VAL A 173 5.70 9.09 -0.37
CA VAL A 173 4.94 9.51 0.82
C VAL A 173 5.88 10.32 1.69
N ALA A 174 5.54 11.59 1.92
CA ALA A 174 6.33 12.50 2.75
C ALA A 174 5.47 13.12 3.85
N ASP A 175 5.98 13.17 5.07
CA ASP A 175 5.37 13.87 6.20
C ASP A 175 6.22 15.07 6.66
N ASN A 176 5.60 16.06 7.30
CA ASN A 176 6.26 17.18 7.94
C ASN A 176 6.33 17.02 9.47
N GLY A 177 6.43 15.80 9.93
CA GLY A 177 6.46 15.45 11.34
C GLY A 177 7.82 15.65 12.01
N ILE A 178 8.04 14.88 13.08
CA ILE A 178 9.30 14.96 13.86
C ILE A 178 10.46 14.22 13.21
N GLY A 179 10.18 13.46 12.11
CA GLY A 179 11.09 12.49 11.55
C GLY A 179 11.22 11.25 12.46
N ALA A 180 11.12 10.08 11.86
CA ALA A 180 11.50 8.86 12.55
C ALA A 180 13.00 8.68 12.32
N GLY A 181 13.78 8.38 13.34
CA GLY A 181 15.25 8.22 13.24
C GLY A 181 15.68 7.08 12.28
N GLY A 182 15.34 7.22 11.01
CA GLY A 182 15.94 6.48 9.89
C GLY A 182 15.58 5.01 9.75
N SER A 183 14.57 4.48 10.44
CA SER A 183 14.35 3.04 10.43
C SER A 183 12.97 2.64 9.90
N LEU A 184 12.95 2.11 8.67
CA LEU A 184 11.90 1.20 8.19
C LEU A 184 11.98 -0.17 8.95
N GLN A 185 12.65 -0.20 10.12
CA GLN A 185 12.82 -1.41 10.93
C GLN A 185 11.50 -1.77 11.61
N GLY A 186 11.10 -3.02 11.49
CA GLY A 186 9.90 -3.57 12.08
C GLY A 186 9.13 -4.45 11.09
N THR A 187 8.00 -4.97 11.53
CA THR A 187 7.15 -5.85 10.70
C THR A 187 6.68 -5.13 9.43
N GLY A 188 6.35 -3.84 9.52
CA GLY A 188 5.92 -3.02 8.36
C GLY A 188 7.01 -2.86 7.30
N GLY A 189 8.29 -2.69 7.69
CA GLY A 189 9.41 -2.57 6.75
C GLY A 189 9.63 -3.83 5.93
N ARG A 190 9.58 -5.01 6.55
CA ARG A 190 9.72 -6.30 5.83
C ARG A 190 8.59 -6.53 4.82
N ILE A 191 7.40 -6.08 5.14
CA ILE A 191 6.24 -6.19 4.25
C ILE A 191 6.41 -5.27 3.05
N LEU A 192 6.83 -4.03 3.28
CA LEU A 192 7.14 -3.07 2.22
C LEU A 192 8.20 -3.62 1.27
N GLU A 193 9.30 -4.17 1.79
CA GLU A 193 10.37 -4.78 1.01
C GLU A 193 9.87 -5.93 0.14
N ARG A 194 9.05 -6.84 0.68
CA ARG A 194 8.50 -7.97 -0.08
C ARG A 194 7.53 -7.52 -1.16
N LEU A 195 6.65 -6.56 -0.85
CA LEU A 195 5.73 -6.00 -1.85
C LEU A 195 6.52 -5.31 -2.99
N ALA A 196 7.58 -4.56 -2.65
CA ALA A 196 8.43 -3.94 -3.64
C ALA A 196 9.11 -4.98 -4.53
N GLN A 197 9.71 -6.02 -3.95
CA GLN A 197 10.33 -7.12 -4.71
C GLN A 197 9.35 -7.78 -5.67
N SER A 198 8.08 -7.99 -5.24
CA SER A 198 7.06 -8.65 -6.08
C SER A 198 6.65 -7.87 -7.32
N ILE A 199 6.98 -6.58 -7.42
CA ILE A 199 6.74 -5.72 -8.59
C ILE A 199 8.03 -5.14 -9.17
N GLY A 200 9.19 -5.66 -8.77
CA GLY A 200 10.49 -5.16 -9.22
C GLY A 200 10.76 -3.70 -8.82
N ALA A 201 10.18 -3.23 -7.71
CA ALA A 201 10.34 -1.87 -7.22
C ALA A 201 11.49 -1.76 -6.21
N GLU A 202 12.07 -0.57 -6.13
CA GLU A 202 13.06 -0.18 -5.12
C GLU A 202 12.42 0.79 -4.13
N ILE A 203 12.90 0.78 -2.87
CA ILE A 203 12.44 1.70 -1.82
C ILE A 203 13.61 2.53 -1.34
N HIS A 204 13.44 3.85 -1.37
CA HIS A 204 14.40 4.83 -0.86
C HIS A 204 13.74 5.66 0.23
N GLY A 205 14.39 5.75 1.40
CA GLY A 205 13.89 6.51 2.54
C GLY A 205 14.90 7.57 2.99
N ASP A 206 14.39 8.76 3.27
CA ASP A 206 15.13 9.83 3.95
C ASP A 206 14.32 10.34 5.13
N SER A 207 14.98 10.57 6.26
CA SER A 207 14.35 11.02 7.49
C SER A 207 15.23 12.00 8.25
N GLY A 208 14.66 13.12 8.63
CA GLY A 208 15.37 14.21 9.30
C GLY A 208 14.43 15.04 10.20
N ARG A 209 14.95 16.14 10.70
CA ARG A 209 14.20 17.05 11.59
C ARG A 209 12.95 17.69 10.96
N LEU A 210 12.82 17.61 9.65
CA LEU A 210 11.71 18.21 8.88
C LEU A 210 10.66 17.18 8.47
N GLY A 211 10.77 15.94 8.95
CA GLY A 211 9.86 14.83 8.63
C GLY A 211 10.57 13.65 7.98
N THR A 212 9.77 12.75 7.42
CA THR A 212 10.22 11.55 6.71
C THR A 212 9.68 11.57 5.28
N SER A 213 10.50 11.12 4.33
CA SER A 213 10.11 10.91 2.94
C SER A 213 10.52 9.51 2.50
N VAL A 214 9.59 8.75 1.97
CA VAL A 214 9.85 7.41 1.41
C VAL A 214 9.36 7.37 -0.02
N THR A 215 10.24 7.01 -0.94
CA THR A 215 9.96 6.89 -2.38
C THR A 215 10.07 5.43 -2.82
N ILE A 216 9.03 4.95 -3.46
CA ILE A 216 8.97 3.65 -4.12
C ILE A 216 9.16 3.91 -5.61
N VAL A 217 10.19 3.32 -6.20
CA VAL A 217 10.48 3.41 -7.63
C VAL A 217 10.06 2.10 -8.29
N ALA A 218 8.96 2.12 -9.02
CA ALA A 218 8.43 0.96 -9.71
C ALA A 218 8.58 1.10 -11.23
N PRO A 219 8.96 0.03 -11.97
CA PRO A 219 9.02 0.10 -13.42
C PRO A 219 7.63 0.40 -13.99
N ALA A 220 7.56 1.28 -15.01
CA ALA A 220 6.32 1.47 -15.74
C ALA A 220 6.06 0.21 -16.56
N TRP A 221 4.80 -0.24 -16.52
CA TRP A 221 4.39 -1.36 -17.36
C TRP A 221 4.48 -0.99 -18.84
N THR A 222 5.32 -1.70 -19.56
CA THR A 222 5.36 -1.67 -21.02
C THR A 222 4.57 -2.85 -21.53
N LYS A 223 3.54 -2.59 -22.32
CA LYS A 223 2.77 -3.65 -22.98
C LYS A 223 3.69 -4.24 -24.07
N ASP A 224 4.34 -5.34 -23.78
CA ASP A 224 5.00 -6.10 -24.82
C ASP A 224 3.96 -6.61 -25.81
N HIS A 225 4.25 -6.47 -27.11
CA HIS A 225 3.37 -6.89 -28.21
C HIS A 225 3.05 -8.40 -28.21
N THR A 226 3.58 -9.17 -27.26
CA THR A 226 3.41 -10.63 -27.15
C THR A 226 2.40 -11.07 -26.09
N GLY A 227 1.81 -10.15 -25.31
CA GLY A 227 0.76 -10.50 -24.32
C GLY A 227 1.23 -11.37 -23.15
N ARG A 228 2.54 -11.52 -22.94
CA ARG A 228 3.11 -12.20 -21.76
C ARG A 228 3.68 -11.18 -20.80
N SER A 229 3.30 -11.30 -19.52
CA SER A 229 4.04 -10.66 -18.42
C SER A 229 5.44 -11.24 -18.34
N PRO A 230 6.44 -10.42 -17.97
CA PRO A 230 7.78 -10.91 -17.69
C PRO A 230 7.79 -11.86 -16.51
#